data_a95ec0d4e9cb049a94c330c24383024b
#
_entry.id   a95ec0d4e9cb049a94c330c24383024b
#
_cell.length_a   1.000
_cell.length_b   1.000
_cell.length_c   1.000
_cell.angle_alpha   90.00
_cell.angle_beta   90.00
_cell.angle_gamma   90.00
#
_symmetry.space_group_name_H-M   'P 1'
#
loop_
_entity.id
_entity.type
_entity.pdbx_description
1 polymer ?
#
loop_
_entity_poly.entity_id
_entity_poly.type
_entity_poly.pdbx_seq_one_letter_code
_entity_poly.pdbx_strand_id
1 'polypeptide(L)'
;MGADRRRHAEHVMGTVVSFDVPARAGDPRGDGPLGRAVRWLHWVDATFSPYRDDSDVSRFGRGEVPLEQCVPELAEVLEACAAVSTRSGGYFTTTPGGRFDPSGYVKGWAVERAAGILTAAGPAGHSVNGGGDVQCSGDRMWRIGIADPLHPGRLALVVTGRDFAVATSGVAERREHIIDPYTGQPPAGLASITVVGARLAETDAYATAAFAMGTAARDWVEGLDGYEAFAITGSGTTWQTSGFDRYLD
;
A
#
# COMPACT_ATOMS: atom_id res chain seq x y z
N MET A 1 5.06 -28.48 14.64
CA MET A 1 5.77 -27.57 15.55
C MET A 1 5.67 -26.20 14.92
N GLY A 2 4.89 -25.25 15.51
CA GLY A 2 4.81 -23.88 15.02
C GLY A 2 6.18 -23.22 15.21
N ALA A 3 6.76 -22.72 14.13
CA ALA A 3 8.00 -21.96 14.22
C ALA A 3 7.76 -20.78 15.18
N ASP A 4 8.71 -20.57 16.11
CA ASP A 4 8.70 -19.42 17.02
C ASP A 4 8.65 -18.12 16.19
N ARG A 5 7.79 -17.17 16.58
CA ARG A 5 7.51 -15.95 15.82
C ARG A 5 7.83 -14.72 16.63
N ARG A 6 8.26 -13.69 15.93
CA ARG A 6 8.49 -12.35 16.47
C ARG A 6 7.51 -11.38 15.85
N ARG A 7 6.91 -10.53 16.70
CA ARG A 7 6.17 -9.35 16.27
C ARG A 7 6.96 -8.11 16.64
N HIS A 8 7.00 -7.16 15.73
CA HIS A 8 7.64 -5.86 15.91
C HIS A 8 6.77 -4.78 15.32
N ALA A 9 6.75 -3.61 15.92
CA ALA A 9 6.09 -2.41 15.40
C ALA A 9 7.10 -1.27 15.37
N GLU A 10 7.17 -0.57 14.24
CA GLU A 10 8.05 0.56 13.99
C GLU A 10 7.23 1.77 13.61
N HIS A 11 7.49 2.93 14.24
CA HIS A 11 6.87 4.20 13.88
C HIS A 11 7.72 4.88 12.80
N VAL A 12 7.24 4.89 11.58
CA VAL A 12 7.96 5.42 10.41
C VAL A 12 6.97 5.80 9.30
N MET A 13 7.33 6.72 8.43
CA MET A 13 6.50 7.19 7.31
C MET A 13 5.11 7.73 7.76
N GLY A 14 5.06 8.37 8.93
CA GLY A 14 3.82 8.92 9.49
C GLY A 14 2.77 7.89 9.89
N THR A 15 3.15 6.60 10.00
CA THR A 15 2.27 5.49 10.38
C THR A 15 3.00 4.49 11.28
N VAL A 16 2.32 3.38 11.61
CA VAL A 16 2.93 2.22 12.26
C VAL A 16 3.11 1.11 11.23
N VAL A 17 4.36 0.68 11.05
CA VAL A 17 4.66 -0.52 10.27
C VAL A 17 4.86 -1.70 11.21
N SER A 18 4.04 -2.72 11.07
CA SER A 18 4.11 -3.92 11.91
C SER A 18 4.58 -5.14 11.11
N PHE A 19 5.39 -5.95 11.78
CA PHE A 19 6.00 -7.15 11.25
C PHE A 19 5.52 -8.37 12.03
N ASP A 20 5.14 -9.43 11.34
CA ASP A 20 4.98 -10.77 11.90
C ASP A 20 5.93 -11.70 11.14
N VAL A 21 7.05 -12.07 11.78
CA VAL A 21 8.19 -12.74 11.17
C VAL A 21 8.62 -13.97 11.97
N PRO A 22 9.33 -14.95 11.36
CA PRO A 22 10.01 -15.99 12.12
C PRO A 22 11.00 -15.38 13.12
N ALA A 23 11.14 -15.97 14.32
CA ALA A 23 12.06 -15.46 15.36
C ALA A 23 13.51 -15.35 14.84
N ARG A 24 13.93 -16.22 13.92
CA ARG A 24 15.25 -16.17 13.25
C ARG A 24 15.48 -14.92 12.39
N ALA A 25 14.45 -14.13 12.10
CA ALA A 25 14.62 -12.85 11.39
C ALA A 25 15.47 -11.84 12.16
N GLY A 26 15.74 -12.11 13.44
CA GLY A 26 16.67 -11.37 14.27
C GLY A 26 16.06 -10.19 15.00
N ASP A 27 16.93 -9.36 15.57
CA ASP A 27 16.55 -8.16 16.30
C ASP A 27 16.31 -6.99 15.31
N PRO A 28 15.29 -6.15 15.53
CA PRO A 28 15.02 -5.00 14.67
C PRO A 28 16.15 -3.96 14.66
N ARG A 29 16.97 -3.92 15.71
CA ARG A 29 18.15 -3.04 15.83
C ARG A 29 19.44 -3.69 15.32
N GLY A 30 19.41 -4.98 14.99
CA GLY A 30 20.58 -5.76 14.56
C GLY A 30 20.75 -5.75 13.03
N ASP A 31 21.77 -6.50 12.55
CA ASP A 31 22.07 -6.64 11.13
C ASP A 31 21.32 -7.82 10.45
N GLY A 32 20.43 -8.47 11.19
CA GLY A 32 19.55 -9.50 10.65
C GLY A 32 18.53 -8.96 9.64
N PRO A 33 17.77 -9.86 9.00
CA PRO A 33 16.77 -9.47 8.01
C PRO A 33 15.77 -8.43 8.51
N LEU A 34 15.28 -8.58 9.74
CA LEU A 34 14.34 -7.62 10.33
C LEU A 34 14.97 -6.24 10.51
N GLY A 35 16.20 -6.17 11.04
CA GLY A 35 16.89 -4.89 11.20
C GLY A 35 17.19 -4.20 9.88
N ARG A 36 17.53 -4.96 8.82
CA ARG A 36 17.68 -4.40 7.46
C ARG A 36 16.37 -3.86 6.92
N ALA A 37 15.26 -4.58 7.12
CA ALA A 37 13.93 -4.11 6.70
C ALA A 37 13.50 -2.83 7.44
N VAL A 38 13.78 -2.73 8.73
CA VAL A 38 13.52 -1.52 9.53
C VAL A 38 14.37 -0.34 9.03
N ARG A 39 15.68 -0.54 8.82
CA ARG A 39 16.55 0.52 8.27
C ARG A 39 16.13 0.97 6.88
N TRP A 40 15.67 0.05 6.04
CA TRP A 40 15.11 0.37 4.73
C TRP A 40 13.92 1.35 4.86
N LEU A 41 12.96 1.08 5.75
CA LEU A 41 11.79 1.95 5.95
C LEU A 41 12.20 3.34 6.43
N HIS A 42 13.17 3.45 7.36
CA HIS A 42 13.68 4.75 7.80
C HIS A 42 14.41 5.52 6.68
N TRP A 43 15.15 4.80 5.83
CA TRP A 43 15.77 5.40 4.65
C TRP A 43 14.72 5.93 3.67
N VAL A 44 13.65 5.15 3.41
CA VAL A 44 12.53 5.61 2.58
C VAL A 44 11.87 6.85 3.18
N ASP A 45 11.60 6.86 4.48
CA ASP A 45 11.01 8.01 5.16
C ASP A 45 11.89 9.27 5.02
N ALA A 46 13.20 9.14 5.18
CA ALA A 46 14.12 10.26 5.03
C ALA A 46 14.18 10.79 3.58
N THR A 47 14.12 9.89 2.59
CA THR A 47 14.34 10.18 1.18
C THR A 47 13.07 10.60 0.44
N PHE A 48 11.94 9.96 0.75
CA PHE A 48 10.68 10.07 0.00
C PHE A 48 9.56 10.84 0.72
N SER A 49 9.80 11.35 1.94
CA SER A 49 8.77 12.09 2.66
C SER A 49 8.47 13.44 2.01
N PRO A 50 7.22 13.72 1.60
CA PRO A 50 6.84 15.03 1.08
C PRO A 50 6.71 16.10 2.19
N TYR A 51 6.86 15.70 3.47
CA TYR A 51 6.79 16.57 4.64
C TYR A 51 8.17 17.00 5.17
N ARG A 52 9.24 16.45 4.62
CA ARG A 52 10.62 16.81 4.96
C ARG A 52 11.18 17.69 3.85
N ASP A 53 11.57 18.89 4.17
CA ASP A 53 12.09 19.86 3.19
C ASP A 53 13.41 19.39 2.54
N ASP A 54 14.20 18.59 3.27
CA ASP A 54 15.50 18.06 2.85
C ASP A 54 15.44 16.72 2.09
N SER A 55 14.26 16.12 1.94
CA SER A 55 14.09 14.87 1.19
C SER A 55 14.30 15.08 -0.31
N ASP A 56 14.74 14.01 -1.02
CA ASP A 56 14.89 14.05 -2.48
C ASP A 56 13.56 14.36 -3.18
N VAL A 57 12.46 13.77 -2.71
CA VAL A 57 11.10 14.03 -3.23
C VAL A 57 10.74 15.51 -3.11
N SER A 58 10.97 16.13 -1.96
CA SER A 58 10.63 17.53 -1.75
C SER A 58 11.52 18.46 -2.58
N ARG A 59 12.82 18.20 -2.63
CA ARG A 59 13.78 19.00 -3.42
C ARG A 59 13.53 18.88 -4.92
N PHE A 60 13.28 17.66 -5.41
CA PHE A 60 12.88 17.41 -6.79
C PHE A 60 11.54 18.09 -7.12
N GLY A 61 10.53 17.94 -6.27
CA GLY A 61 9.21 18.55 -6.46
C GLY A 61 9.22 20.07 -6.50
N ARG A 62 10.20 20.73 -5.83
CA ARG A 62 10.43 22.17 -5.91
C ARG A 62 11.36 22.61 -7.07
N GLY A 63 11.87 21.65 -7.87
CA GLY A 63 12.80 21.93 -8.95
C GLY A 63 14.20 22.36 -8.49
N GLU A 64 14.59 22.09 -7.24
CA GLU A 64 15.90 22.43 -6.68
C GLU A 64 17.01 21.51 -7.18
N VAL A 65 16.66 20.27 -7.47
CA VAL A 65 17.56 19.26 -8.01
C VAL A 65 16.93 18.54 -9.19
N PRO A 66 17.65 18.23 -10.25
CA PRO A 66 17.16 17.40 -11.32
C PRO A 66 17.18 15.91 -10.91
N LEU A 67 16.42 15.07 -11.62
CA LEU A 67 16.24 13.65 -11.28
C LEU A 67 17.56 12.88 -11.21
N GLU A 68 18.53 13.21 -12.05
CA GLU A 68 19.85 12.58 -12.14
C GLU A 68 20.73 12.83 -10.91
N GLN A 69 20.37 13.79 -10.07
CA GLN A 69 21.04 14.08 -8.80
C GLN A 69 20.31 13.50 -7.59
N CYS A 70 19.13 12.91 -7.79
CA CYS A 70 18.39 12.20 -6.76
C CYS A 70 18.86 10.73 -6.68
N VAL A 71 18.39 10.02 -5.66
CA VAL A 71 18.63 8.58 -5.57
C VAL A 71 18.00 7.83 -6.76
N PRO A 72 18.63 6.77 -7.27
CA PRO A 72 18.11 6.03 -8.44
C PRO A 72 16.69 5.48 -8.22
N GLU A 73 16.34 5.15 -6.98
CA GLU A 73 15.02 4.66 -6.61
C GLU A 73 13.91 5.67 -6.88
N LEU A 74 14.22 6.98 -6.91
CA LEU A 74 13.21 7.99 -7.26
C LEU A 74 12.80 7.85 -8.73
N ALA A 75 13.73 7.62 -9.65
CA ALA A 75 13.41 7.37 -11.04
C ALA A 75 12.55 6.11 -11.23
N GLU A 76 12.89 5.02 -10.52
CA GLU A 76 12.09 3.79 -10.51
C GLU A 76 10.64 4.04 -10.04
N VAL A 77 10.48 4.76 -8.92
CA VAL A 77 9.16 5.11 -8.38
C VAL A 77 8.37 5.96 -9.36
N LEU A 78 9.00 6.96 -9.99
CA LEU A 78 8.32 7.83 -10.97
C LEU A 78 7.88 7.07 -12.22
N GLU A 79 8.70 6.15 -12.72
CA GLU A 79 8.33 5.29 -13.85
C GLU A 79 7.13 4.41 -13.50
N ALA A 80 7.14 3.79 -12.32
CA ALA A 80 6.02 2.99 -11.84
C ALA A 80 4.75 3.83 -11.64
N CYS A 81 4.86 5.02 -11.07
CA CYS A 81 3.74 5.96 -10.95
C CYS A 81 3.16 6.33 -12.32
N ALA A 82 4.00 6.58 -13.33
CA ALA A 82 3.55 6.88 -14.68
C ALA A 82 2.80 5.70 -15.32
N ALA A 83 3.28 4.47 -15.09
CA ALA A 83 2.59 3.26 -15.55
C ALA A 83 1.22 3.09 -14.89
N VAL A 84 1.11 3.29 -13.58
CA VAL A 84 -0.18 3.25 -12.86
C VAL A 84 -1.11 4.37 -13.34
N SER A 85 -0.58 5.59 -13.53
CA SER A 85 -1.35 6.73 -14.06
C SER A 85 -1.95 6.40 -15.44
N THR A 86 -1.14 5.86 -16.35
CA THR A 86 -1.60 5.45 -17.69
C THR A 86 -2.68 4.38 -17.59
N ARG A 87 -2.47 3.33 -16.78
CA ARG A 87 -3.41 2.21 -16.63
C ARG A 87 -4.73 2.63 -15.98
N SER A 88 -4.69 3.60 -15.07
CA SER A 88 -5.87 4.14 -14.41
C SER A 88 -6.54 5.29 -15.18
N GLY A 89 -6.07 5.60 -16.40
CA GLY A 89 -6.59 6.72 -17.17
C GLY A 89 -6.41 8.06 -16.46
N GLY A 90 -5.34 8.22 -15.66
CA GLY A 90 -5.04 9.47 -14.94
C GLY A 90 -5.68 9.60 -13.55
N TYR A 91 -6.49 8.65 -13.10
CA TYR A 91 -7.05 8.69 -11.74
C TYR A 91 -5.99 8.53 -10.64
N PHE A 92 -4.90 7.81 -10.91
CA PHE A 92 -3.69 7.91 -10.09
C PHE A 92 -2.82 9.06 -10.59
N THR A 93 -2.42 9.95 -9.68
CA THR A 93 -1.54 11.07 -10.00
C THR A 93 -0.48 11.28 -8.93
N THR A 94 0.71 11.71 -9.32
CA THR A 94 1.78 12.17 -8.42
C THR A 94 1.68 13.65 -8.09
N THR A 95 0.63 14.33 -8.56
CA THR A 95 0.41 15.75 -8.30
C THR A 95 -1.01 16.04 -7.78
N PRO A 96 -1.44 15.32 -6.71
CA PRO A 96 -2.76 15.57 -6.13
C PRO A 96 -2.86 17.03 -5.66
N GLY A 97 -3.93 17.75 -6.08
CA GLY A 97 -4.07 19.15 -5.76
C GLY A 97 -2.97 20.06 -6.32
N GLY A 98 -2.21 19.63 -7.34
CA GLY A 98 -1.16 20.40 -8.00
C GLY A 98 0.21 20.38 -7.29
N ARG A 99 0.36 19.70 -6.16
CA ARG A 99 1.63 19.53 -5.46
C ARG A 99 2.22 18.14 -5.75
N PHE A 100 3.52 18.10 -6.02
CA PHE A 100 4.21 16.82 -6.22
C PHE A 100 4.21 15.98 -4.94
N ASP A 101 3.61 14.81 -5.02
CA ASP A 101 3.50 13.84 -3.92
C ASP A 101 3.29 12.41 -4.47
N PRO A 102 4.34 11.59 -4.52
CA PRO A 102 4.25 10.20 -4.98
C PRO A 102 3.83 9.22 -3.86
N SER A 103 3.40 9.70 -2.69
CA SER A 103 3.16 8.86 -1.50
C SER A 103 2.11 7.77 -1.71
N GLY A 104 1.16 7.96 -2.65
CA GLY A 104 0.17 6.95 -3.03
C GLY A 104 0.76 5.68 -3.65
N TYR A 105 2.04 5.71 -4.08
CA TYR A 105 2.80 4.54 -4.53
C TYR A 105 3.89 4.15 -3.53
N VAL A 106 4.58 5.16 -2.97
CA VAL A 106 5.78 4.97 -2.13
C VAL A 106 5.49 4.11 -0.91
N LYS A 107 4.33 4.24 -0.28
CA LYS A 107 3.96 3.46 0.92
C LYS A 107 3.94 1.96 0.63
N GLY A 108 3.16 1.54 -0.36
CA GLY A 108 3.06 0.14 -0.78
C GLY A 108 4.41 -0.41 -1.25
N TRP A 109 5.16 0.35 -2.04
CA TRP A 109 6.49 0.01 -2.52
C TRP A 109 7.50 -0.18 -1.38
N ALA A 110 7.49 0.69 -0.38
CA ALA A 110 8.40 0.58 0.76
C ALA A 110 8.13 -0.68 1.59
N VAL A 111 6.85 -0.98 1.85
CA VAL A 111 6.41 -2.16 2.60
C VAL A 111 6.70 -3.44 1.81
N GLU A 112 6.43 -3.47 0.50
CA GLU A 112 6.75 -4.60 -0.38
C GLU A 112 8.25 -4.89 -0.38
N ARG A 113 9.11 -3.87 -0.52
CA ARG A 113 10.56 -4.06 -0.46
C ARG A 113 11.06 -4.52 0.91
N ALA A 114 10.46 -4.02 1.99
CA ALA A 114 10.76 -4.51 3.34
C ALA A 114 10.41 -6.01 3.47
N ALA A 115 9.27 -6.45 2.93
CA ALA A 115 8.91 -7.86 2.83
C ALA A 115 9.88 -8.65 1.95
N GLY A 116 10.33 -8.10 0.82
CA GLY A 116 11.35 -8.70 -0.06
C GLY A 116 12.68 -8.95 0.65
N ILE A 117 13.13 -8.04 1.51
CA ILE A 117 14.34 -8.22 2.35
C ILE A 117 14.19 -9.43 3.27
N LEU A 118 13.00 -9.63 3.82
CA LEU A 118 12.69 -10.79 4.68
C LEU A 118 12.60 -12.08 3.86
N THR A 119 12.00 -12.04 2.67
CA THR A 119 11.91 -13.18 1.74
C THR A 119 13.29 -13.69 1.32
N ALA A 120 14.21 -12.78 1.01
CA ALA A 120 15.58 -13.12 0.63
C ALA A 120 16.36 -13.86 1.73
N ALA A 121 15.92 -13.78 2.98
CA ALA A 121 16.51 -14.48 4.11
C ALA A 121 15.95 -15.91 4.33
N GLY A 122 14.98 -16.34 3.52
CA GLY A 122 14.43 -17.70 3.52
C GLY A 122 12.90 -17.75 3.35
N PRO A 123 12.37 -18.92 3.01
CA PRO A 123 11.00 -19.10 2.54
C PRO A 123 9.92 -19.09 3.63
N ALA A 124 10.30 -18.93 4.91
CA ALA A 124 9.30 -18.95 5.98
C ALA A 124 8.35 -17.76 5.90
N GLY A 125 7.05 -18.04 6.02
CA GLY A 125 6.00 -17.07 5.91
C GLY A 125 6.15 -15.88 6.87
N HIS A 126 5.98 -14.67 6.36
CA HIS A 126 6.00 -13.42 7.11
C HIS A 126 4.98 -12.43 6.53
N SER A 127 4.63 -11.42 7.31
CA SER A 127 3.83 -10.30 6.83
C SER A 127 4.41 -8.98 7.31
N VAL A 128 4.27 -7.95 6.48
CA VAL A 128 4.59 -6.56 6.79
C VAL A 128 3.34 -5.73 6.52
N ASN A 129 2.87 -5.00 7.52
CA ASN A 129 1.68 -4.16 7.45
C ASN A 129 2.09 -2.71 7.69
N GLY A 130 1.82 -1.84 6.73
CA GLY A 130 2.06 -0.41 6.81
C GLY A 130 0.75 0.38 6.81
N GLY A 131 0.25 0.71 8.01
CA GLY A 131 -0.96 1.53 8.15
C GLY A 131 -2.24 0.87 7.63
N GLY A 132 -2.35 -0.45 7.64
CA GLY A 132 -3.50 -1.19 7.13
C GLY A 132 -3.24 -1.96 5.83
N ASP A 133 -2.24 -1.55 5.04
CA ASP A 133 -1.84 -2.23 3.82
C ASP A 133 -0.80 -3.30 4.11
N VAL A 134 -1.02 -4.50 3.60
CA VAL A 134 -0.29 -5.69 4.04
C VAL A 134 0.31 -6.43 2.85
N GLN A 135 1.63 -6.69 2.92
CA GLN A 135 2.28 -7.70 2.10
C GLN A 135 2.45 -8.97 2.92
N CYS A 136 1.86 -10.05 2.46
CA CYS A 136 2.03 -11.40 2.99
C CYS A 136 2.94 -12.20 2.05
N SER A 137 3.90 -12.94 2.60
CA SER A 137 4.85 -13.73 1.82
C SER A 137 5.07 -15.11 2.44
N GLY A 138 5.49 -16.07 1.58
CA GLY A 138 5.82 -17.45 1.96
C GLY A 138 4.60 -18.38 2.01
N ASP A 139 4.82 -19.61 2.41
CA ASP A 139 3.89 -20.73 2.30
C ASP A 139 2.76 -20.73 3.35
N ARG A 140 2.75 -19.75 4.26
CA ARG A 140 1.74 -19.65 5.32
C ARG A 140 0.43 -19.10 4.77
N MET A 141 -0.69 -19.70 5.18
CA MET A 141 -2.02 -19.10 5.01
C MET A 141 -2.20 -17.93 5.97
N TRP A 142 -2.52 -16.77 5.43
CA TRP A 142 -2.79 -15.54 6.16
C TRP A 142 -4.28 -15.22 6.14
N ARG A 143 -4.73 -14.56 7.20
CA ARG A 143 -6.10 -14.06 7.34
C ARG A 143 -6.01 -12.58 7.66
N ILE A 144 -6.51 -11.74 6.76
CA ILE A 144 -6.46 -10.29 6.87
C ILE A 144 -7.88 -9.76 7.00
N GLY A 145 -8.16 -9.10 8.13
CA GLY A 145 -9.46 -8.46 8.37
C GLY A 145 -9.57 -7.14 7.64
N ILE A 146 -10.65 -6.94 6.90
CA ILE A 146 -11.02 -5.68 6.26
C ILE A 146 -11.93 -4.91 7.20
N ALA A 147 -11.51 -3.73 7.62
CA ALA A 147 -12.27 -2.89 8.53
C ALA A 147 -13.55 -2.36 7.85
N ASP A 148 -14.63 -2.24 8.64
CA ASP A 148 -15.84 -1.56 8.21
C ASP A 148 -15.69 -0.05 8.45
N PRO A 149 -15.60 0.81 7.42
CA PRO A 149 -15.40 2.24 7.59
C PRO A 149 -16.60 2.96 8.20
N LEU A 150 -17.79 2.34 8.13
CA LEU A 150 -19.04 2.90 8.66
C LEU A 150 -19.30 2.50 10.11
N HIS A 151 -18.65 1.42 10.58
CA HIS A 151 -18.80 0.92 11.93
C HIS A 151 -17.43 0.68 12.58
N PRO A 152 -16.82 1.70 13.20
CA PRO A 152 -15.50 1.60 13.82
C PRO A 152 -15.37 0.40 14.77
N GLY A 153 -14.26 -0.33 14.63
CA GLY A 153 -13.98 -1.52 15.42
C GLY A 153 -14.64 -2.82 14.92
N ARG A 154 -15.41 -2.78 13.82
CA ARG A 154 -15.97 -3.96 13.17
C ARG A 154 -15.17 -4.33 11.92
N LEU A 155 -15.19 -5.62 11.59
CA LEU A 155 -14.72 -6.12 10.31
C LEU A 155 -15.89 -6.28 9.35
N ALA A 156 -15.71 -5.86 8.11
CA ALA A 156 -16.64 -6.12 7.02
C ALA A 156 -16.53 -7.58 6.56
N LEU A 157 -15.30 -8.04 6.38
CA LEU A 157 -14.98 -9.43 6.03
C LEU A 157 -13.52 -9.77 6.36
N VAL A 158 -13.13 -11.02 6.12
CA VAL A 158 -11.76 -11.50 6.24
C VAL A 158 -11.36 -12.10 4.89
N VAL A 159 -10.23 -11.64 4.35
CA VAL A 159 -9.61 -12.26 3.17
C VAL A 159 -8.50 -13.21 3.59
N THR A 160 -8.35 -14.30 2.86
CA THR A 160 -7.36 -15.35 3.11
C THR A 160 -6.52 -15.62 1.88
N GLY A 161 -5.25 -15.94 2.09
CA GLY A 161 -4.36 -16.23 0.97
C GLY A 161 -2.93 -16.51 1.39
N ARG A 162 -2.11 -16.81 0.38
CA ARG A 162 -0.65 -16.96 0.49
C ARG A 162 -0.01 -16.07 -0.56
N ASP A 163 1.17 -15.54 -0.27
CA ASP A 163 1.90 -14.68 -1.21
C ASP A 163 1.00 -13.64 -1.89
N PHE A 164 0.34 -12.80 -1.11
CA PHE A 164 -0.62 -11.82 -1.60
C PHE A 164 -0.50 -10.50 -0.86
N ALA A 165 -1.02 -9.46 -1.45
CA ALA A 165 -1.08 -8.13 -0.90
C ALA A 165 -2.53 -7.68 -0.76
N VAL A 166 -2.80 -6.87 0.26
CA VAL A 166 -4.10 -6.26 0.51
C VAL A 166 -3.88 -4.78 0.81
N ALA A 167 -4.55 -3.91 0.11
CA ALA A 167 -4.54 -2.48 0.40
C ALA A 167 -5.96 -1.91 0.37
N THR A 168 -6.21 -0.95 1.26
CA THR A 168 -7.52 -0.32 1.39
C THR A 168 -7.39 1.19 1.31
N SER A 169 -8.17 1.81 0.44
CA SER A 169 -8.37 3.26 0.41
C SER A 169 -9.79 3.60 0.83
N GLY A 170 -9.95 4.66 1.63
CA GLY A 170 -11.26 5.04 2.13
C GLY A 170 -11.27 6.32 2.97
N VAL A 171 -12.47 6.75 3.35
CA VAL A 171 -12.68 7.99 4.12
C VAL A 171 -12.15 7.92 5.54
N ALA A 172 -11.88 6.70 6.09
CA ALA A 172 -11.44 6.53 7.47
C ALA A 172 -9.94 6.77 7.67
N GLU A 173 -9.09 6.66 6.64
CA GLU A 173 -7.63 6.57 6.80
C GLU A 173 -6.91 7.91 6.75
N ARG A 174 -7.28 8.94 6.43
CA ARG A 174 -6.79 10.35 6.47
C ARG A 174 -7.81 11.18 5.69
N ARG A 175 -8.61 11.91 6.39
CA ARG A 175 -9.65 12.74 5.79
C ARG A 175 -9.13 13.48 4.55
N GLU A 176 -9.74 13.23 3.38
CA GLU A 176 -9.68 14.06 2.16
C GLU A 176 -8.31 14.20 1.45
N HIS A 177 -7.40 13.22 1.59
CA HIS A 177 -6.12 13.26 0.85
C HIS A 177 -6.22 12.70 -0.57
N ILE A 178 -7.22 11.83 -0.86
CA ILE A 178 -7.47 11.34 -2.21
C ILE A 178 -8.49 12.28 -2.87
N ILE A 179 -8.10 12.82 -4.00
CA ILE A 179 -8.89 13.76 -4.80
C ILE A 179 -9.13 13.13 -6.16
N ASP A 180 -10.34 13.23 -6.68
CA ASP A 180 -10.61 12.94 -8.09
C ASP A 180 -9.88 13.97 -8.94
N PRO A 181 -8.88 13.57 -9.74
CA PRO A 181 -8.05 14.48 -10.51
C PRO A 181 -8.81 15.23 -11.63
N TYR A 182 -9.98 14.74 -12.02
CA TYR A 182 -10.81 15.36 -13.06
C TYR A 182 -11.73 16.44 -12.52
N THR A 183 -12.18 16.30 -11.27
CA THR A 183 -13.10 17.26 -10.64
C THR A 183 -12.39 18.16 -9.65
N GLY A 184 -11.22 17.77 -9.15
CA GLY A 184 -10.50 18.46 -8.07
C GLY A 184 -11.20 18.34 -6.71
N GLN A 185 -12.20 17.47 -6.58
CA GLN A 185 -13.00 17.28 -5.37
C GLN A 185 -12.74 15.90 -4.74
N PRO A 186 -13.05 15.71 -3.46
CA PRO A 186 -13.07 14.38 -2.87
C PRO A 186 -13.98 13.43 -3.67
N PRO A 187 -13.55 12.17 -3.93
CA PRO A 187 -14.37 11.24 -4.70
C PRO A 187 -15.65 10.88 -3.97
N ALA A 188 -16.71 10.61 -4.72
CA ALA A 188 -18.01 10.26 -4.20
C ALA A 188 -18.37 8.78 -4.46
N GLY A 189 -19.29 8.25 -3.68
CA GLY A 189 -19.89 6.93 -3.90
C GLY A 189 -19.30 5.81 -3.05
N LEU A 190 -18.00 5.82 -2.76
CA LEU A 190 -17.35 4.79 -1.94
C LEU A 190 -17.04 5.32 -0.53
N ALA A 191 -17.28 4.48 0.49
CA ALA A 191 -16.74 4.66 1.84
C ALA A 191 -15.34 4.05 1.94
N SER A 192 -15.14 2.87 1.31
CA SER A 192 -13.82 2.25 1.14
C SER A 192 -13.81 1.31 -0.06
N ILE A 193 -12.60 1.06 -0.57
CA ILE A 193 -12.31 -0.01 -1.51
C ILE A 193 -11.04 -0.73 -1.07
N THR A 194 -11.11 -2.05 -1.02
CA THR A 194 -9.97 -2.92 -0.75
C THR A 194 -9.62 -3.63 -2.04
N VAL A 195 -8.37 -3.51 -2.45
CA VAL A 195 -7.80 -4.25 -3.59
C VAL A 195 -6.92 -5.36 -3.05
N VAL A 196 -6.99 -6.52 -3.69
CA VAL A 196 -6.16 -7.70 -3.40
C VAL A 196 -5.40 -8.07 -4.66
N GLY A 197 -4.09 -8.31 -4.53
CA GLY A 197 -3.21 -8.65 -5.64
C GLY A 197 -1.95 -9.35 -5.16
N ALA A 198 -0.95 -9.51 -6.03
CA ALA A 198 0.30 -10.16 -5.67
C ALA A 198 1.32 -9.20 -5.05
N ARG A 199 1.34 -7.94 -5.47
CA ARG A 199 2.37 -6.94 -5.14
C ARG A 199 1.75 -5.72 -4.49
N LEU A 200 2.24 -5.36 -3.30
CA LEU A 200 1.63 -4.27 -2.52
C LEU A 200 1.82 -2.89 -3.16
N ALA A 201 2.93 -2.64 -3.84
CA ALA A 201 3.17 -1.37 -4.51
C ALA A 201 2.06 -1.02 -5.52
N GLU A 202 1.69 -1.98 -6.35
CA GLU A 202 0.61 -1.81 -7.33
C GLU A 202 -0.77 -1.89 -6.66
N THR A 203 -0.95 -2.81 -5.69
CA THR A 203 -2.23 -2.98 -4.98
C THR A 203 -2.65 -1.70 -4.26
N ASP A 204 -1.72 -1.01 -3.57
CA ASP A 204 -1.96 0.27 -2.87
C ASP A 204 -2.28 1.40 -3.88
N ALA A 205 -1.48 1.50 -4.95
CA ALA A 205 -1.73 2.50 -5.98
C ALA A 205 -3.07 2.28 -6.72
N TYR A 206 -3.45 1.02 -6.95
CA TYR A 206 -4.75 0.69 -7.56
C TYR A 206 -5.91 0.94 -6.60
N ALA A 207 -5.75 0.68 -5.30
CA ALA A 207 -6.74 1.06 -4.30
C ALA A 207 -6.96 2.59 -4.29
N THR A 208 -5.87 3.36 -4.36
CA THR A 208 -5.92 4.83 -4.45
C THR A 208 -6.64 5.29 -5.72
N ALA A 209 -6.27 4.75 -6.90
CA ALA A 209 -6.91 5.07 -8.17
C ALA A 209 -8.40 4.69 -8.19
N ALA A 210 -8.72 3.48 -7.74
CA ALA A 210 -10.08 2.98 -7.69
C ALA A 210 -10.96 3.81 -6.75
N PHE A 211 -10.43 4.23 -5.61
CA PHE A 211 -11.16 5.12 -4.71
C PHE A 211 -11.43 6.47 -5.37
N ALA A 212 -10.44 7.05 -6.09
CA ALA A 212 -10.60 8.29 -6.84
C ALA A 212 -11.64 8.17 -7.97
N MET A 213 -11.80 6.99 -8.59
CA MET A 213 -12.82 6.72 -9.62
C MET A 213 -14.25 6.66 -9.05
N GLY A 214 -14.41 6.38 -7.76
CA GLY A 214 -15.72 6.23 -7.16
C GLY A 214 -16.54 5.09 -7.79
N THR A 215 -17.70 5.40 -8.38
CA THR A 215 -18.60 4.39 -8.94
C THR A 215 -18.06 3.65 -10.18
N ALA A 216 -17.10 4.23 -10.91
CA ALA A 216 -16.47 3.59 -12.05
C ALA A 216 -15.39 2.55 -11.68
N ALA A 217 -15.01 2.49 -10.41
CA ALA A 217 -13.93 1.61 -9.92
C ALA A 217 -14.18 0.13 -10.23
N ARG A 218 -15.43 -0.33 -10.12
CA ARG A 218 -15.77 -1.75 -10.30
C ARG A 218 -15.35 -2.28 -11.65
N ASP A 219 -15.80 -1.64 -12.72
CA ASP A 219 -15.54 -2.09 -14.08
C ASP A 219 -14.05 -1.97 -14.42
N TRP A 220 -13.37 -0.96 -13.86
CA TRP A 220 -11.95 -0.79 -14.07
C TRP A 220 -11.13 -1.90 -13.39
N VAL A 221 -11.40 -2.22 -12.11
CA VAL A 221 -10.67 -3.30 -11.40
C VAL A 221 -11.00 -4.66 -12.00
N GLU A 222 -12.25 -4.91 -12.43
CA GLU A 222 -12.64 -6.15 -13.13
C GLU A 222 -11.77 -6.41 -14.38
N GLY A 223 -11.25 -5.35 -15.01
CA GLY A 223 -10.35 -5.42 -16.15
C GLY A 223 -8.86 -5.56 -15.81
N LEU A 224 -8.48 -5.61 -14.52
CA LEU A 224 -7.09 -5.72 -14.09
C LEU A 224 -6.70 -7.18 -13.85
N ASP A 225 -5.85 -7.72 -14.70
CA ASP A 225 -5.35 -9.10 -14.56
C ASP A 225 -4.63 -9.30 -13.22
N GLY A 226 -5.11 -10.25 -12.41
CA GLY A 226 -4.50 -10.64 -11.15
C GLY A 226 -4.88 -9.79 -9.94
N TYR A 227 -5.76 -8.81 -10.13
CA TYR A 227 -6.27 -7.96 -9.05
C TYR A 227 -7.78 -8.12 -8.89
N GLU A 228 -8.23 -8.11 -7.64
CA GLU A 228 -9.64 -8.18 -7.29
C GLU A 228 -9.96 -7.09 -6.27
N ALA A 229 -11.22 -6.68 -6.19
CA ALA A 229 -11.65 -5.68 -5.25
C ALA A 229 -12.95 -6.03 -4.51
N PHE A 230 -13.03 -5.53 -3.28
CA PHE A 230 -14.24 -5.45 -2.47
C PHE A 230 -14.45 -4.00 -2.04
N ALA A 231 -15.64 -3.48 -2.20
CA ALA A 231 -15.94 -2.10 -1.84
C ALA A 231 -17.20 -1.96 -0.98
N ILE A 232 -17.19 -0.92 -0.16
CA ILE A 232 -18.34 -0.48 0.65
C ILE A 232 -18.68 0.93 0.18
N THR A 233 -19.92 1.14 -0.24
CA THR A 233 -20.43 2.45 -0.63
C THR A 233 -20.74 3.32 0.58
N GLY A 234 -20.90 4.62 0.35
CA GLY A 234 -21.34 5.54 1.41
C GLY A 234 -22.72 5.22 2.01
N SER A 235 -23.55 4.45 1.31
CA SER A 235 -24.84 3.94 1.80
C SER A 235 -24.76 2.61 2.56
N GLY A 236 -23.56 2.00 2.64
CA GLY A 236 -23.34 0.69 3.27
C GLY A 236 -23.61 -0.51 2.36
N THR A 237 -23.96 -0.29 1.09
CA THR A 237 -24.05 -1.38 0.10
C THR A 237 -22.64 -1.84 -0.26
N THR A 238 -22.48 -3.14 -0.50
CA THR A 238 -21.20 -3.72 -0.89
C THR A 238 -21.25 -4.25 -2.33
N TRP A 239 -20.09 -4.30 -2.96
CA TRP A 239 -19.87 -5.02 -4.19
C TRP A 239 -18.46 -5.62 -4.23
N GLN A 240 -18.25 -6.60 -5.06
CA GLN A 240 -16.94 -7.20 -5.32
C GLN A 240 -16.78 -7.55 -6.80
N THR A 241 -15.53 -7.73 -7.23
CA THR A 241 -15.20 -8.24 -8.56
C THR A 241 -15.45 -9.74 -8.64
N SER A 242 -15.58 -10.27 -9.85
CA SER A 242 -16.01 -11.65 -10.13
C SER A 242 -15.07 -12.71 -9.54
N GLY A 243 -13.78 -12.44 -9.44
CA GLY A 243 -12.79 -13.38 -8.91
C GLY A 243 -12.49 -13.20 -7.42
N PHE A 244 -13.14 -12.27 -6.72
CA PHE A 244 -12.84 -11.98 -5.32
C PHE A 244 -13.16 -13.14 -4.37
N ASP A 245 -14.14 -13.99 -4.72
CA ASP A 245 -14.54 -15.16 -3.89
C ASP A 245 -13.37 -16.10 -3.56
N ARG A 246 -12.33 -16.14 -4.40
CA ARG A 246 -11.13 -16.96 -4.15
C ARG A 246 -10.35 -16.56 -2.88
N TYR A 247 -10.59 -15.37 -2.36
CA TYR A 247 -9.98 -14.87 -1.13
C TYR A 247 -10.89 -14.99 0.10
N LEU A 248 -12.13 -15.41 -0.06
CA LEU A 248 -13.04 -15.67 1.05
C LEU A 248 -12.84 -17.08 1.62
N ASP A 249 -13.11 -17.27 2.92
CA ASP A 249 -13.08 -18.60 3.59
C ASP A 249 -14.29 -19.45 3.23
#